data_13c1542493987f04e1baa560ff658c31
#
_entry.id   13c1542493987f04e1baa560ff658c31
#
_cell.length_a   1.000
_cell.length_b   1.000
_cell.length_c   1.000
_cell.angle_alpha   90.00
_cell.angle_beta   90.00
_cell.angle_gamma   90.00
#
_symmetry.space_group_name_H-M   'P 1'
#
loop_
_entity.id
_entity.type
_entity.pdbx_description
1 polymer ?
#
loop_
_entity_poly.entity_id
_entity_poly.type
_entity_poly.pdbx_seq_one_letter_code
_entity_poly.pdbx_strand_id
1 'polypeptide(L)'
;SVTVIDALKDKKYKKVYICFGINELGWPYTNIFADEYKKTIEAVKKIQPDAEIVVQGILPVTEKKSKSDKIFNMKNVKKFNKVIKKMAEEIEAVYVDNSPAVSNSKGYLPKDVTPDGIHMNRDYCKRILAYIVNMNY
;
A
#
# COMPACT_ATOMS: atom_id res chain seq x y z
N SER A 1 10.14 -8.17 2.40
CA SER A 1 11.05 -9.07 3.09
C SER A 1 11.93 -9.84 2.11
N VAL A 2 13.02 -10.40 2.59
CA VAL A 2 13.93 -11.22 1.78
C VAL A 2 13.18 -12.40 1.14
N THR A 3 12.26 -13.01 1.88
CA THR A 3 11.46 -14.13 1.39
C THR A 3 10.58 -13.75 0.19
N VAL A 4 9.97 -12.57 0.21
CA VAL A 4 9.15 -12.09 -0.92
C VAL A 4 10.01 -11.84 -2.15
N ILE A 5 11.18 -11.23 -1.96
CA ILE A 5 12.13 -10.98 -3.06
C ILE A 5 12.63 -12.30 -3.65
N ASP A 6 12.95 -13.29 -2.82
CA ASP A 6 13.38 -14.60 -3.29
C ASP A 6 12.29 -15.31 -4.09
N ALA A 7 11.02 -15.20 -3.68
CA ALA A 7 9.89 -15.77 -4.41
C ALA A 7 9.75 -15.18 -5.82
N LEU A 8 10.12 -13.91 -6.03
CA LEU A 8 10.05 -13.24 -7.32
C LEU A 8 11.13 -13.72 -8.31
N LYS A 9 12.12 -14.48 -7.87
CA LYS A 9 13.19 -14.99 -8.75
C LYS A 9 12.77 -16.18 -9.63
N ASP A 10 11.72 -16.89 -9.22
CA ASP A 10 11.33 -18.15 -9.85
C ASP A 10 10.48 -18.02 -11.10
N LYS A 11 9.84 -16.87 -11.31
CA LYS A 11 8.92 -16.62 -12.43
C LYS A 11 9.09 -15.23 -12.99
N LYS A 12 8.70 -15.04 -14.27
CA LYS A 12 8.58 -13.72 -14.88
C LYS A 12 7.16 -13.21 -14.73
N TYR A 13 7.03 -11.97 -14.25
CA TYR A 13 5.74 -11.30 -14.07
C TYR A 13 5.65 -10.08 -14.98
N LYS A 14 4.45 -9.82 -15.49
CA LYS A 14 4.16 -8.59 -16.26
C LYS A 14 3.99 -7.39 -15.35
N LYS A 15 3.39 -7.61 -14.17
CA LYS A 15 3.14 -6.59 -13.16
C LYS A 15 3.47 -7.12 -11.79
N VAL A 16 4.02 -6.24 -10.96
CA VAL A 16 4.27 -6.53 -9.55
C VAL A 16 3.58 -5.45 -8.71
N TYR A 17 2.69 -5.85 -7.84
CA TYR A 17 1.96 -4.96 -6.94
C TYR A 17 2.66 -4.94 -5.58
N ILE A 18 2.97 -3.74 -5.10
CA ILE A 18 3.69 -3.56 -3.84
C ILE A 18 2.87 -2.66 -2.93
N CYS A 19 2.67 -3.08 -1.68
CA CYS A 19 1.98 -2.30 -0.67
C CYS A 19 2.73 -2.42 0.66
N PHE A 20 3.36 -1.33 1.08
CA PHE A 20 4.00 -1.21 2.39
C PHE A 20 3.58 0.09 3.05
N GLY A 21 3.77 0.19 4.35
CA GLY A 21 3.67 1.45 5.07
C GLY A 21 2.76 1.45 6.28
N ILE A 22 1.80 0.51 6.37
CA ILE A 22 0.89 0.48 7.52
C ILE A 22 1.64 0.31 8.85
N ASN A 23 2.66 -0.53 8.86
CA ASN A 23 3.46 -0.79 10.06
C ASN A 23 4.44 0.35 10.38
N GLU A 24 4.69 1.23 9.42
CA GLU A 24 5.64 2.35 9.53
C GLU A 24 4.97 3.69 9.83
N LEU A 25 3.65 3.73 10.01
CA LEU A 25 2.90 4.98 10.27
C LEU A 25 3.40 5.75 11.49
N GLY A 26 4.02 5.06 12.45
CA GLY A 26 4.61 5.69 13.63
C GLY A 26 6.02 6.24 13.46
N TRP A 27 6.64 6.06 12.30
CA TRP A 27 8.01 6.54 12.06
C TRP A 27 8.03 8.07 11.99
N PRO A 28 8.94 8.73 12.72
CA PRO A 28 9.01 10.18 12.71
C PRO A 28 9.62 10.77 11.43
N TYR A 29 10.39 9.99 10.68
CA TYR A 29 11.13 10.44 9.51
C TYR A 29 10.59 9.81 8.23
N THR A 30 9.74 10.54 7.51
CA THR A 30 9.13 10.05 6.26
C THR A 30 10.15 9.90 5.12
N ASN A 31 11.23 10.68 5.13
CA ASN A 31 12.30 10.55 4.16
C ASN A 31 13.03 9.20 4.29
N ILE A 32 13.27 8.73 5.50
CA ILE A 32 13.87 7.41 5.74
C ILE A 32 12.95 6.32 5.23
N PHE A 33 11.67 6.42 5.52
CA PHE A 33 10.66 5.49 5.01
C PHE A 33 10.66 5.45 3.48
N ALA A 34 10.66 6.62 2.82
CA ALA A 34 10.68 6.72 1.37
C ALA A 34 11.94 6.10 0.76
N ASP A 35 13.10 6.34 1.36
CA ASP A 35 14.37 5.80 0.88
C ASP A 35 14.44 4.28 1.00
N GLU A 36 13.96 3.72 2.10
CA GLU A 36 13.87 2.27 2.28
C GLU A 36 12.91 1.63 1.29
N TYR A 37 11.77 2.29 1.03
CA TYR A 37 10.80 1.83 0.05
C TYR A 37 11.40 1.83 -1.37
N LYS A 38 12.12 2.89 -1.74
CA LYS A 38 12.83 2.97 -3.03
C LYS A 38 13.81 1.82 -3.20
N LYS A 39 14.59 1.50 -2.18
CA LYS A 39 15.54 0.39 -2.22
C LYS A 39 14.84 -0.94 -2.47
N THR A 40 13.69 -1.16 -1.85
CA THR A 40 12.88 -2.37 -2.06
C THR A 40 12.40 -2.45 -3.52
N ILE A 41 11.89 -1.35 -4.06
CA ILE A 41 11.42 -1.32 -5.45
C ILE A 41 12.56 -1.53 -6.44
N GLU A 42 13.71 -0.90 -6.19
CA GLU A 42 14.89 -1.10 -7.04
C GLU A 42 15.36 -2.55 -7.03
N ALA A 43 15.30 -3.23 -5.88
CA ALA A 43 15.61 -4.66 -5.79
C ALA A 43 14.62 -5.50 -6.59
N VAL A 44 13.34 -5.16 -6.56
CA VAL A 44 12.30 -5.82 -7.37
C VAL A 44 12.55 -5.59 -8.87
N LYS A 45 12.90 -4.37 -9.26
CA LYS A 45 13.20 -4.04 -10.66
C LYS A 45 14.40 -4.83 -11.21
N LYS A 46 15.41 -5.09 -10.39
CA LYS A 46 16.55 -5.90 -10.78
C LYS A 46 16.18 -7.36 -11.05
N ILE A 47 15.26 -7.90 -10.26
CA ILE A 47 14.78 -9.28 -10.37
C ILE A 47 13.76 -9.41 -11.50
N GLN A 48 12.91 -8.41 -11.69
CA GLN A 48 11.83 -8.37 -12.68
C GLN A 48 11.97 -7.12 -13.57
N PRO A 49 13.01 -7.05 -14.43
CA PRO A 49 13.29 -5.83 -15.20
C PRO A 49 12.22 -5.46 -16.21
N ASP A 50 11.42 -6.42 -16.66
CA ASP A 50 10.36 -6.20 -17.64
C ASP A 50 8.98 -5.99 -17.01
N ALA A 51 8.87 -6.10 -15.68
CA ALA A 51 7.60 -5.94 -14.99
C ALA A 51 7.28 -4.46 -14.75
N GLU A 52 6.00 -4.12 -14.92
CA GLU A 52 5.47 -2.84 -14.44
C GLU A 52 5.30 -2.90 -12.93
N ILE A 53 5.84 -1.93 -12.23
CA ILE A 53 5.71 -1.84 -10.77
C ILE A 53 4.53 -0.95 -10.42
N VAL A 54 3.57 -1.50 -9.70
CA VAL A 54 2.40 -0.78 -9.21
C VAL A 54 2.50 -0.66 -7.70
N VAL A 55 2.61 0.57 -7.21
CA VAL A 55 2.72 0.88 -5.79
C VAL A 55 1.33 1.26 -5.27
N GLN A 56 0.83 0.49 -4.33
CA GLN A 56 -0.48 0.73 -3.72
C GLN A 56 -0.32 1.62 -2.50
N GLY A 57 -1.21 2.62 -2.38
CA GLY A 57 -1.30 3.44 -1.19
C GLY A 57 -1.76 2.63 0.02
N ILE A 58 -1.45 3.13 1.21
CA ILE A 58 -1.93 2.57 2.48
C ILE A 58 -3.46 2.73 2.52
N LEU A 59 -4.14 1.67 2.89
CA LEU A 59 -5.60 1.64 2.98
C LEU A 59 -6.10 2.39 4.22
N PRO A 60 -7.35 2.88 4.18
CA PRO A 60 -7.91 3.55 5.35
C PRO A 60 -8.06 2.62 6.54
N VAL A 61 -8.08 3.21 7.73
CA VAL A 61 -8.43 2.52 8.99
C VAL A 61 -9.88 2.84 9.34
N THR A 62 -10.45 2.17 10.34
CA THR A 62 -11.81 2.49 10.78
C THR A 62 -11.86 3.85 11.47
N GLU A 63 -13.06 4.45 11.49
CA GLU A 63 -13.28 5.72 12.18
C GLU A 63 -12.91 5.64 13.66
N LYS A 64 -13.33 4.57 14.33
CA LYS A 64 -13.02 4.32 15.74
C LYS A 64 -11.50 4.27 15.95
N LYS A 65 -10.78 3.50 15.13
CA LYS A 65 -9.32 3.39 15.24
C LYS A 65 -8.66 4.74 14.99
N SER A 66 -9.07 5.44 13.95
CA SER A 66 -8.50 6.73 13.59
C SER A 66 -8.65 7.78 14.69
N LYS A 67 -9.79 7.79 15.38
CA LYS A 67 -10.06 8.76 16.45
C LYS A 67 -9.37 8.42 17.77
N SER A 68 -9.06 7.15 18.02
CA SER A 68 -8.52 6.67 19.29
C SER A 68 -7.02 6.39 19.28
N ASP A 69 -6.41 6.25 18.08
CA ASP A 69 -5.02 5.84 17.97
C ASP A 69 -4.13 6.99 17.47
N LYS A 70 -3.02 7.21 18.14
CA LYS A 70 -2.07 8.28 17.78
C LYS A 70 -1.22 7.94 16.56
N ILE A 71 -1.14 6.69 16.20
CA ILE A 71 -0.33 6.18 15.09
C ILE A 71 -1.23 5.78 13.93
N PHE A 72 -2.14 4.83 14.14
CA PHE A 72 -3.03 4.28 13.13
C PHE A 72 -4.27 5.16 12.95
N ASN A 73 -4.09 6.28 12.28
CA ASN A 73 -5.15 7.26 12.04
C ASN A 73 -5.07 7.80 10.60
N MET A 74 -6.17 8.38 10.13
CA MET A 74 -6.25 8.86 8.75
C MET A 74 -5.31 10.03 8.44
N LYS A 75 -4.95 10.84 9.44
CA LYS A 75 -3.97 11.91 9.26
C LYS A 75 -2.61 11.33 8.85
N ASN A 76 -2.16 10.29 9.53
CA ASN A 76 -0.91 9.62 9.21
C ASN A 76 -0.99 8.82 7.90
N VAL A 77 -2.11 8.14 7.64
CA VAL A 77 -2.33 7.45 6.36
C VAL A 77 -2.20 8.42 5.19
N LYS A 78 -2.87 9.55 5.25
CA LYS A 78 -2.81 10.57 4.18
C LYS A 78 -1.40 11.16 4.03
N LYS A 79 -0.72 11.42 5.15
CA LYS A 79 0.65 11.93 5.16
C LYS A 79 1.61 10.96 4.46
N PHE A 80 1.56 9.70 4.84
CA PHE A 80 2.43 8.67 4.25
C PHE A 80 2.07 8.38 2.80
N ASN A 81 0.79 8.41 2.43
CA ASN A 81 0.38 8.22 1.04
C ASN A 81 0.89 9.34 0.12
N LYS A 82 0.98 10.57 0.58
CA LYS A 82 1.62 11.64 -0.18
C LYS A 82 3.09 11.35 -0.44
N VAL A 83 3.78 10.85 0.57
CA VAL A 83 5.20 10.47 0.46
C VAL A 83 5.37 9.30 -0.52
N ILE A 84 4.53 8.28 -0.41
CA ILE A 84 4.56 7.11 -1.30
C ILE A 84 4.29 7.53 -2.75
N LYS A 85 3.29 8.36 -2.98
CA LYS A 85 2.95 8.84 -4.32
C LYS A 85 4.11 9.61 -4.97
N LYS A 86 4.70 10.53 -4.22
CA LYS A 86 5.86 11.28 -4.70
C LYS A 86 7.05 10.38 -5.00
N MET A 87 7.33 9.44 -4.12
CA MET A 87 8.40 8.47 -4.29
C MET A 87 8.17 7.61 -5.55
N ALA A 88 6.95 7.13 -5.77
CA ALA A 88 6.60 6.34 -6.95
C ALA A 88 6.81 7.14 -8.25
N GLU A 89 6.42 8.41 -8.26
CA GLU A 89 6.64 9.30 -9.40
C GLU A 89 8.14 9.48 -9.70
N GLU A 90 8.96 9.64 -8.67
CA GLU A 90 10.42 9.82 -8.82
C GLU A 90 11.12 8.61 -9.44
N ILE A 91 10.63 7.41 -9.19
CA ILE A 91 11.22 6.16 -9.70
C ILE A 91 10.43 5.54 -10.86
N GLU A 92 9.51 6.31 -11.44
CA GLU A 92 8.70 5.89 -12.59
C GLU A 92 7.87 4.62 -12.34
N ALA A 93 7.38 4.44 -11.10
CA ALA A 93 6.40 3.43 -10.76
C ALA A 93 4.99 4.01 -10.81
N VAL A 94 4.00 3.16 -11.03
CA VAL A 94 2.59 3.56 -11.02
C VAL A 94 2.09 3.58 -9.59
N TYR A 95 1.50 4.69 -9.15
CA TYR A 95 0.82 4.77 -7.85
C TYR A 95 -0.67 4.54 -8.03
N VAL A 96 -1.26 3.72 -7.16
CA VAL A 96 -2.71 3.50 -7.16
C VAL A 96 -3.28 3.72 -5.76
N ASP A 97 -4.39 4.45 -5.70
CA ASP A 97 -5.18 4.63 -4.48
C ASP A 97 -6.35 3.64 -4.50
N ASN A 98 -6.32 2.64 -3.64
CA ASN A 98 -7.35 1.63 -3.53
C ASN A 98 -8.45 1.99 -2.52
N SER A 99 -8.36 3.13 -1.85
CA SER A 99 -9.34 3.51 -0.84
C SER A 99 -10.78 3.55 -1.36
N PRO A 100 -11.07 3.96 -2.62
CA PRO A 100 -12.45 3.94 -3.12
C PRO A 100 -13.09 2.55 -3.15
N ALA A 101 -12.28 1.49 -3.21
CA ALA A 101 -12.80 0.11 -3.23
C ALA A 101 -13.33 -0.36 -1.87
N VAL A 102 -12.86 0.26 -0.78
CA VAL A 102 -13.08 -0.25 0.58
C VAL A 102 -13.65 0.79 1.55
N SER A 103 -13.54 2.09 1.26
CA SER A 103 -13.97 3.11 2.21
C SER A 103 -15.48 3.35 2.18
N ASN A 104 -16.03 3.72 3.34
CA ASN A 104 -17.40 4.21 3.43
C ASN A 104 -17.51 5.66 2.93
N SER A 105 -18.73 6.25 3.01
CA SER A 105 -18.99 7.63 2.55
C SER A 105 -18.16 8.69 3.28
N LYS A 106 -17.65 8.39 4.47
CA LYS A 106 -16.82 9.29 5.26
C LYS A 106 -15.31 9.09 5.02
N GLY A 107 -14.93 8.12 4.19
CA GLY A 107 -13.54 7.83 3.87
C GLY A 107 -12.83 6.88 4.83
N TYR A 108 -13.57 6.24 5.72
CA TYR A 108 -13.04 5.26 6.67
C TYR A 108 -13.32 3.83 6.22
N LEU A 109 -12.52 2.89 6.71
CA LEU A 109 -12.80 1.48 6.54
C LEU A 109 -14.04 1.10 7.37
N PRO A 110 -15.04 0.39 6.79
CA PRO A 110 -16.19 -0.07 7.57
C PRO A 110 -15.77 -1.00 8.70
N LYS A 111 -16.39 -0.84 9.88
CA LYS A 111 -16.02 -1.61 11.08
C LYS A 111 -16.22 -3.12 10.93
N ASP A 112 -17.16 -3.54 10.10
CA ASP A 112 -17.57 -4.93 9.96
C ASP A 112 -16.59 -5.78 9.13
N VAL A 113 -15.62 -5.14 8.46
CA VAL A 113 -14.73 -5.81 7.53
C VAL A 113 -13.33 -6.02 8.10
N THR A 114 -13.14 -5.64 9.36
CA THR A 114 -11.84 -5.72 10.00
C THR A 114 -11.97 -6.17 11.46
N PRO A 115 -11.12 -7.09 11.93
CA PRO A 115 -11.12 -7.51 13.33
C PRO A 115 -10.44 -6.49 14.26
N ASP A 116 -9.50 -5.69 13.76
CA ASP A 116 -8.65 -4.81 14.56
C ASP A 116 -8.70 -3.33 14.15
N GLY A 117 -9.50 -2.97 13.17
CA GLY A 117 -9.61 -1.61 12.65
C GLY A 117 -8.57 -1.25 11.58
N ILE A 118 -7.67 -2.15 11.25
CA ILE A 118 -6.54 -1.93 10.34
C ILE A 118 -6.53 -2.98 9.22
N HIS A 119 -6.53 -4.26 9.57
CA HIS A 119 -6.46 -5.37 8.64
C HIS A 119 -7.84 -5.78 8.16
N MET A 120 -7.98 -6.06 6.87
CA MET A 120 -9.26 -6.40 6.26
C MET A 120 -9.45 -7.92 6.17
N ASN A 121 -10.72 -8.35 6.17
CA ASN A 121 -11.04 -9.73 5.91
C ASN A 121 -10.78 -10.09 4.43
N ARG A 122 -10.83 -11.39 4.13
CA ARG A 122 -10.50 -11.96 2.83
C ARG A 122 -11.35 -11.40 1.68
N ASP A 123 -12.64 -11.18 1.92
CA ASP A 123 -13.56 -10.71 0.88
C ASP A 123 -13.23 -9.29 0.43
N TYR A 124 -12.82 -8.44 1.36
CA TYR A 124 -12.39 -7.08 1.04
C TYR A 124 -11.03 -7.06 0.31
N CYS A 125 -10.14 -7.99 0.63
CA CYS A 125 -8.91 -8.14 -0.15
C CYS A 125 -9.21 -8.52 -1.60
N LYS A 126 -10.20 -9.37 -1.84
CA LYS A 126 -10.67 -9.70 -3.19
C LYS A 126 -11.29 -8.49 -3.90
N ARG A 127 -12.02 -7.64 -3.19
CA ARG A 127 -12.59 -6.41 -3.75
C ARG A 127 -11.50 -5.45 -4.22
N ILE A 128 -10.43 -5.31 -3.46
CA ILE A 128 -9.28 -4.48 -3.86
C ILE A 128 -8.66 -5.02 -5.14
N LEU A 129 -8.45 -6.32 -5.20
CA LEU A 129 -7.86 -6.95 -6.38
C LEU A 129 -8.73 -6.75 -7.63
N ALA A 130 -10.06 -6.92 -7.49
CA ALA A 130 -11.01 -6.65 -8.56
C ALA A 130 -10.99 -5.19 -9.01
N TYR A 131 -10.89 -4.26 -8.07
CA TYR A 131 -10.79 -2.83 -8.36
C TYR A 131 -9.55 -2.51 -9.18
N ILE A 132 -8.40 -3.04 -8.77
CA ILE A 132 -7.13 -2.84 -9.49
C ILE A 132 -7.22 -3.38 -10.92
N VAL A 133 -7.76 -4.57 -11.08
CA VAL A 133 -7.92 -5.20 -12.41
C VAL A 133 -8.83 -4.36 -13.30
N ASN A 134 -9.95 -3.87 -12.78
CA ASN A 134 -10.89 -3.04 -13.54
C ASN A 134 -10.30 -1.69 -13.94
N MET A 135 -9.35 -1.16 -13.17
CA MET A 135 -8.64 0.09 -13.50
C MET A 135 -7.45 -0.13 -14.43
N ASN A 136 -7.16 -1.35 -14.83
CA ASN A 136 -6.03 -1.72 -15.71
C ASN A 136 -4.65 -1.36 -15.16
N TYR A 137 -4.51 -1.41 -13.86
CA TYR A 137 -3.20 -1.23 -13.22
C TYR A 137 -2.40 -2.51 -13.14
#